data_c143349c641ea894c8abfcb7f7029a36
#
_entry.id   c143349c641ea894c8abfcb7f7029a36
#
_cell.length_a   1.000
_cell.length_b   1.000
_cell.length_c   1.000
_cell.angle_alpha   90.00
_cell.angle_beta   90.00
_cell.angle_gamma   90.00
#
_symmetry.space_group_name_H-M   'P 1'
#
loop_
_entity.id
_entity.type
_entity.pdbx_description
1 polymer ?
#
loop_
_entity_poly.entity_id
_entity_poly.type
_entity_poly.pdbx_seq_one_letter_code
_entity_poly.pdbx_strand_id
1 'polypeptide(L)'
;HKGFIPWDDDIDVAMLREEYDKFVEVMKDYKSDTFEFLSPQTHDLYRPMYSILSLKGTNVERIYDRNTDFNIGICIEIFVLENAPKSYLKQKLYRIRVPLFQKFLLSFGLTYNDIYTSETTQQIGTTIRKIYKILKINNEFMKKRTSKIVNYGEKDSNYVCDIGNDDDMIIYDKS
;
A
#
# COMPACT_ATOMS: atom_id res chain seq x y z
N HIS A 1 10.09 2.92 24.13
CA HIS A 1 11.40 2.26 24.24
C HIS A 1 12.51 3.28 23.99
N LYS A 2 13.61 3.15 24.72
CA LYS A 2 14.79 3.99 24.53
C LYS A 2 15.84 3.33 23.60
N GLY A 3 15.39 2.53 22.64
CA GLY A 3 16.21 1.76 21.70
C GLY A 3 15.35 0.81 20.89
N PHE A 4 15.96 -0.17 20.27
CA PHE A 4 15.25 -1.19 19.50
C PHE A 4 14.29 -1.99 20.39
N ILE A 5 13.13 -2.30 19.85
CA ILE A 5 12.16 -3.20 20.46
C ILE A 5 12.69 -4.63 20.24
N PRO A 6 13.00 -5.44 21.28
CA PRO A 6 13.73 -6.71 21.12
C PRO A 6 13.00 -7.79 20.32
N TRP A 7 11.71 -7.65 20.10
CA TRP A 7 10.87 -8.58 19.37
C TRP A 7 10.32 -8.00 18.05
N ASP A 8 10.83 -6.83 17.64
CA ASP A 8 10.48 -6.16 16.40
C ASP A 8 11.56 -6.46 15.38
N ASP A 9 11.20 -7.04 14.26
CA ASP A 9 12.11 -7.55 13.24
C ASP A 9 12.06 -6.77 11.92
N ASP A 10 11.31 -5.64 11.90
CA ASP A 10 11.19 -4.77 10.75
C ASP A 10 11.69 -3.33 11.03
N ILE A 11 11.84 -2.58 9.97
CA ILE A 11 12.17 -1.15 10.01
C ILE A 11 11.16 -0.41 9.14
N ASP A 12 10.36 0.41 9.81
CA ASP A 12 9.38 1.25 9.16
C ASP A 12 9.83 2.71 9.14
N VAL A 13 9.69 3.35 8.00
CA VAL A 13 9.86 4.78 7.87
C VAL A 13 8.59 5.39 7.28
N ALA A 14 8.28 6.62 7.66
CA ALA A 14 7.12 7.33 7.14
C ALA A 14 7.54 8.68 6.55
N MET A 15 6.93 9.05 5.42
CA MET A 15 7.17 10.32 4.74
C MET A 15 5.84 11.06 4.54
N LEU A 16 5.86 12.38 4.66
CA LEU A 16 4.73 13.20 4.20
C LEU A 16 4.54 13.03 2.68
N ARG A 17 3.30 13.07 2.20
CA ARG A 17 2.97 12.86 0.79
C ARG A 17 3.84 13.68 -0.18
N GLU A 18 4.10 14.93 0.11
CA GLU A 18 4.89 15.80 -0.76
C GLU A 18 6.36 15.37 -0.84
N GLU A 19 6.94 14.91 0.26
CA GLU A 19 8.31 14.40 0.29
C GLU A 19 8.40 13.02 -0.34
N TYR A 20 7.40 12.17 -0.10
CA TYR A 20 7.30 10.86 -0.72
C TYR A 20 7.20 10.95 -2.25
N ASP A 21 6.41 11.87 -2.78
CA ASP A 21 6.29 12.04 -4.24
C ASP A 21 7.63 12.46 -4.87
N LYS A 22 8.39 13.35 -4.22
CA LYS A 22 9.75 13.72 -4.65
C LYS A 22 10.70 12.53 -4.56
N PHE A 23 10.63 11.78 -3.48
CA PHE A 23 11.45 10.58 -3.27
C PHE A 23 11.18 9.53 -4.36
N VAL A 24 9.92 9.21 -4.64
CA VAL A 24 9.56 8.27 -5.71
C VAL A 24 10.07 8.73 -7.07
N GLU A 25 10.01 10.04 -7.36
CA GLU A 25 10.51 10.58 -8.64
C GLU A 25 12.01 10.33 -8.79
N VAL A 26 12.79 10.53 -7.74
CA VAL A 26 14.23 10.21 -7.73
C VAL A 26 14.46 8.70 -7.85
N MET A 27 13.65 7.90 -7.17
CA MET A 27 13.81 6.44 -7.12
C MET A 27 13.40 5.74 -8.41
N LYS A 28 12.66 6.36 -9.31
CA LYS A 28 12.34 5.77 -10.63
C LYS A 28 13.59 5.48 -11.47
N ASP A 29 14.59 6.32 -11.36
CA ASP A 29 15.85 6.18 -12.08
C ASP A 29 16.96 5.53 -11.24
N TYR A 30 16.64 5.18 -9.98
CA TYR A 30 17.61 4.57 -9.07
C TYR A 30 17.98 3.16 -9.54
N LYS A 31 19.27 2.95 -9.71
CA LYS A 31 19.85 1.65 -10.04
C LYS A 31 20.89 1.30 -9.00
N SER A 32 20.74 0.13 -8.43
CA SER A 32 21.68 -0.43 -7.45
C SER A 32 21.82 -1.92 -7.68
N ASP A 33 23.03 -2.44 -7.48
CA ASP A 33 23.27 -3.89 -7.49
C ASP A 33 22.79 -4.55 -6.20
N THR A 34 22.63 -3.76 -5.13
CA THR A 34 22.32 -4.23 -3.78
C THR A 34 20.81 -4.13 -3.46
N PHE A 35 20.16 -3.06 -3.89
CA PHE A 35 18.77 -2.79 -3.53
C PHE A 35 17.87 -2.64 -4.75
N GLU A 36 16.59 -2.94 -4.55
CA GLU A 36 15.50 -2.72 -5.50
C GLU A 36 14.40 -1.91 -4.84
N PHE A 37 13.95 -0.87 -5.53
CA PHE A 37 12.84 -0.04 -5.07
C PHE A 37 11.55 -0.50 -5.72
N LEU A 38 10.57 -0.90 -4.91
CA LEU A 38 9.25 -1.34 -5.35
C LEU A 38 8.19 -0.37 -4.82
N SER A 39 7.34 0.09 -5.71
CA SER A 39 6.23 0.99 -5.38
C SER A 39 5.05 0.81 -6.36
N PRO A 40 3.85 1.28 -6.01
CA PRO A 40 2.71 1.30 -6.93
C PRO A 40 2.96 2.09 -8.21
N GLN A 41 3.93 3.01 -8.20
CA GLN A 41 4.29 3.86 -9.33
C GLN A 41 5.32 3.20 -10.26
N THR A 42 6.17 2.30 -9.72
CA THR A 42 7.26 1.66 -10.47
C THR A 42 6.90 0.26 -10.97
N HIS A 43 5.99 -0.44 -10.29
CA HIS A 43 5.63 -1.82 -10.61
C HIS A 43 4.11 -1.99 -10.72
N ASP A 44 3.64 -2.46 -11.87
CA ASP A 44 2.22 -2.56 -12.19
C ASP A 44 1.46 -3.57 -11.32
N LEU A 45 2.12 -4.62 -10.86
CA LEU A 45 1.52 -5.65 -10.01
C LEU A 45 1.71 -5.38 -8.51
N TYR A 46 2.49 -4.37 -8.14
CA TYR A 46 2.66 -3.98 -6.75
C TYR A 46 1.40 -3.27 -6.22
N ARG A 47 0.76 -3.85 -5.20
CA ARG A 47 -0.56 -3.41 -4.71
C ARG A 47 -0.56 -2.68 -3.37
N PRO A 48 0.44 -2.84 -2.49
CA PRO A 48 0.50 -2.07 -1.25
C PRO A 48 0.45 -0.55 -1.52
N MET A 49 -0.12 0.21 -0.59
CA MET A 49 -0.19 1.68 -0.70
C MET A 49 1.04 2.38 -0.10
N TYR A 50 2.09 1.64 0.15
CA TYR A 50 3.40 2.09 0.60
C TYR A 50 4.47 1.55 -0.35
N SER A 51 5.71 1.97 -0.19
CA SER A 51 6.84 1.45 -0.97
C SER A 51 7.78 0.63 -0.10
N ILE A 52 8.63 -0.14 -0.74
CA ILE A 52 9.69 -0.89 -0.07
C ILE A 52 11.03 -0.68 -0.77
N LEU A 53 12.08 -0.67 0.02
CA LEU A 53 13.46 -0.81 -0.46
C LEU A 53 13.95 -2.20 -0.07
N SER A 54 14.00 -3.10 -1.05
CA SER A 54 14.27 -4.53 -0.88
C SER A 54 15.74 -4.87 -1.13
N LEU A 55 16.31 -5.72 -0.31
CA LEU A 55 17.67 -6.24 -0.48
C LEU A 55 17.67 -7.36 -1.52
N LYS A 56 18.36 -7.15 -2.64
CA LYS A 56 18.51 -8.15 -3.71
C LYS A 56 19.24 -9.40 -3.22
N GLY A 57 18.86 -10.54 -3.79
CA GLY A 57 19.46 -11.83 -3.42
C GLY A 57 18.90 -12.43 -2.13
N THR A 58 17.98 -11.77 -1.46
CA THR A 58 17.16 -12.32 -0.38
C THR A 58 15.72 -12.55 -0.86
N ASN A 59 14.97 -13.38 -0.16
CA ASN A 59 13.58 -13.65 -0.50
C ASN A 59 12.73 -13.80 0.77
N VAL A 60 11.67 -13.01 0.85
CA VAL A 60 10.63 -13.12 1.88
C VAL A 60 9.33 -13.48 1.18
N GLU A 61 8.84 -14.69 1.42
CA GLU A 61 7.60 -15.14 0.79
C GLU A 61 6.39 -14.51 1.52
N ARG A 62 5.74 -13.58 0.84
CA ARG A 62 4.45 -12.99 1.29
C ARG A 62 3.31 -13.60 0.46
N ILE A 63 2.20 -13.90 1.13
CA ILE A 63 1.02 -14.48 0.48
C ILE A 63 0.52 -13.60 -0.69
N TYR A 64 0.62 -12.28 -0.54
CA TYR A 64 0.13 -11.30 -1.51
C TYR A 64 0.99 -11.18 -2.78
N ASP A 65 2.22 -11.72 -2.76
CA ASP A 65 3.22 -11.50 -3.82
C ASP A 65 3.44 -12.72 -4.72
N ARG A 66 2.76 -13.83 -4.46
CA ARG A 66 2.98 -15.13 -5.14
C ARG A 66 2.82 -15.13 -6.66
N ASN A 67 2.20 -14.12 -7.24
CA ASN A 67 1.95 -14.05 -8.68
C ASN A 67 2.39 -12.69 -9.24
N THR A 68 3.42 -12.13 -8.68
CA THR A 68 4.06 -10.91 -9.13
C THR A 68 5.30 -11.25 -9.95
N ASP A 69 5.76 -10.31 -10.71
CA ASP A 69 6.99 -10.38 -11.51
C ASP A 69 8.22 -9.83 -10.75
N PHE A 70 8.07 -9.60 -9.46
CA PHE A 70 9.13 -9.12 -8.57
C PHE A 70 9.24 -10.01 -7.33
N ASN A 71 10.41 -10.04 -6.72
CA ASN A 71 10.67 -10.69 -5.44
C ASN A 71 10.85 -9.65 -4.36
N ILE A 72 10.26 -9.88 -3.18
CA ILE A 72 10.51 -9.09 -1.99
C ILE A 72 11.52 -9.83 -1.14
N GLY A 73 12.66 -9.18 -0.90
CA GLY A 73 13.65 -9.62 0.05
C GLY A 73 13.48 -8.97 1.43
N ILE A 74 14.49 -9.05 2.26
CA ILE A 74 14.59 -8.25 3.48
C ILE A 74 14.47 -6.79 3.07
N CYS A 75 13.57 -6.03 3.67
CA CYS A 75 13.24 -4.69 3.19
C CYS A 75 13.00 -3.69 4.32
N ILE A 76 13.07 -2.43 3.95
CA ILE A 76 12.55 -1.31 4.73
C ILE A 76 11.21 -0.91 4.12
N GLU A 77 10.17 -0.81 4.93
CA GLU A 77 8.87 -0.32 4.51
C GLU A 77 8.82 1.20 4.60
N ILE A 78 8.27 1.85 3.57
CA ILE A 78 8.22 3.30 3.43
C ILE A 78 6.77 3.71 3.30
N PHE A 79 6.17 4.04 4.43
CA PHE A 79 4.78 4.46 4.54
C PHE A 79 4.58 5.91 4.12
N VAL A 80 3.37 6.22 3.73
CA VAL A 80 3.00 7.55 3.27
C VAL A 80 2.00 8.17 4.21
N LEU A 81 2.38 9.27 4.83
CA LEU A 81 1.47 10.09 5.62
C LEU A 81 0.68 11.01 4.69
N GLU A 82 -0.55 10.60 4.42
CA GLU A 82 -1.47 11.33 3.56
C GLU A 82 -2.14 12.49 4.29
N ASN A 83 -2.41 13.58 3.58
CA ASN A 83 -3.20 14.64 4.15
C ASN A 83 -4.61 14.13 4.49
N ALA A 84 -4.99 14.23 5.76
CA ALA A 84 -6.33 13.87 6.21
C ALA A 84 -7.29 15.06 6.09
N PRO A 85 -8.60 14.82 5.93
CA PRO A 85 -9.59 15.89 5.90
C PRO A 85 -9.62 16.69 7.22
N LYS A 86 -9.85 18.01 7.14
CA LYS A 86 -9.98 18.88 8.32
C LYS A 86 -11.26 18.61 9.13
N SER A 87 -12.36 18.29 8.45
CA SER A 87 -13.66 18.07 9.08
C SER A 87 -13.76 16.69 9.71
N TYR A 88 -14.21 16.61 10.96
CA TYR A 88 -14.45 15.37 11.70
C TYR A 88 -15.38 14.38 10.96
N LEU A 89 -16.45 14.87 10.33
CA LEU A 89 -17.34 14.02 9.55
C LEU A 89 -16.66 13.43 8.32
N LYS A 90 -15.85 14.23 7.62
CA LYS A 90 -15.05 13.75 6.49
C LYS A 90 -13.98 12.75 6.97
N GLN A 91 -13.36 12.95 8.13
CA GLN A 91 -12.41 12.00 8.72
C GLN A 91 -13.08 10.66 9.02
N LYS A 92 -14.29 10.65 9.60
CA LYS A 92 -15.07 9.42 9.81
C LYS A 92 -15.32 8.68 8.50
N LEU A 93 -15.74 9.38 7.46
CA LEU A 93 -15.98 8.79 6.15
C LEU A 93 -14.68 8.26 5.53
N TYR A 94 -13.58 8.98 5.71
CA TYR A 94 -12.26 8.59 5.22
C TYR A 94 -11.78 7.29 5.87
N ARG A 95 -11.92 7.16 7.20
CA ARG A 95 -11.61 5.93 7.96
C ARG A 95 -12.38 4.70 7.50
N ILE A 96 -13.56 4.86 6.92
CA ILE A 96 -14.34 3.73 6.36
C ILE A 96 -13.91 3.44 4.92
N ARG A 97 -13.75 4.49 4.11
CA ARG A 97 -13.51 4.33 2.66
C ARG A 97 -12.14 3.78 2.34
N VAL A 98 -11.10 4.21 3.07
CA VAL A 98 -9.72 3.82 2.76
C VAL A 98 -9.49 2.33 3.02
N PRO A 99 -9.80 1.76 4.19
CA PRO A 99 -9.64 0.32 4.41
C PRO A 99 -10.47 -0.54 3.45
N LEU A 100 -11.70 -0.12 3.12
CA LEU A 100 -12.51 -0.83 2.12
C LEU A 100 -11.85 -0.82 0.75
N PHE A 101 -11.25 0.30 0.37
CA PHE A 101 -10.53 0.39 -0.89
C PHE A 101 -9.23 -0.41 -0.90
N GLN A 102 -8.49 -0.42 0.20
CA GLN A 102 -7.30 -1.26 0.34
C GLN A 102 -7.64 -2.75 0.15
N LYS A 103 -8.68 -3.24 0.81
CA LYS A 103 -9.16 -4.62 0.62
C LYS A 103 -9.56 -4.90 -0.82
N PHE A 104 -10.21 -3.93 -1.47
CA PHE A 104 -10.55 -4.02 -2.89
C PHE A 104 -9.29 -4.05 -3.77
N LEU A 105 -8.31 -3.20 -3.50
CA LEU A 105 -7.04 -3.12 -4.22
C LEU A 105 -6.23 -4.42 -4.07
N LEU A 106 -6.11 -4.93 -2.86
CA LEU A 106 -5.44 -6.20 -2.58
C LEU A 106 -6.14 -7.37 -3.29
N SER A 107 -7.46 -7.42 -3.26
CA SER A 107 -8.23 -8.47 -3.94
C SER A 107 -8.03 -8.50 -5.45
N PHE A 108 -7.64 -7.40 -6.05
CA PHE A 108 -7.35 -7.31 -7.49
C PHE A 108 -6.04 -8.05 -7.85
N GLY A 109 -5.04 -8.04 -6.96
CA GLY A 109 -3.75 -8.71 -7.16
C GLY A 109 -3.70 -10.16 -6.67
N LEU A 110 -4.58 -10.56 -5.75
CA LEU A 110 -4.54 -11.88 -5.14
C LEU A 110 -5.02 -12.99 -6.10
N THR A 111 -4.25 -14.06 -6.16
CA THR A 111 -4.75 -15.37 -6.58
C THR A 111 -5.22 -16.11 -5.33
N TYR A 112 -6.52 -16.22 -5.19
CA TYR A 112 -7.18 -16.84 -4.03
C TYR A 112 -7.02 -18.37 -3.92
N ASN A 113 -5.97 -18.93 -4.43
CA ASN A 113 -5.64 -20.37 -4.26
C ASN A 113 -4.71 -20.59 -3.06
N ASP A 114 -4.64 -19.64 -2.14
CA ASP A 114 -3.76 -19.75 -0.99
C ASP A 114 -4.32 -20.65 0.10
N ILE A 115 -3.44 -21.50 0.57
CA ILE A 115 -3.63 -22.58 1.57
C ILE A 115 -4.27 -22.10 2.89
N TYR A 116 -4.26 -20.80 3.14
CA TYR A 116 -4.73 -20.17 4.38
C TYR A 116 -6.12 -19.54 4.30
N THR A 117 -6.76 -19.54 3.11
CA THR A 117 -8.11 -18.98 2.96
C THR A 117 -9.15 -20.07 2.96
N SER A 118 -10.26 -19.85 3.69
CA SER A 118 -11.41 -20.78 3.68
C SER A 118 -11.98 -20.91 2.27
N GLU A 119 -12.62 -22.05 1.96
CA GLU A 119 -13.31 -22.27 0.69
C GLU A 119 -14.28 -21.15 0.33
N THR A 120 -14.98 -20.61 1.33
CA THR A 120 -15.91 -19.46 1.17
C THR A 120 -15.17 -18.21 0.68
N THR A 121 -14.00 -17.91 1.24
CA THR A 121 -13.18 -16.77 0.83
C THR A 121 -12.65 -16.96 -0.60
N GLN A 122 -12.27 -18.18 -0.97
CA GLN A 122 -11.84 -18.52 -2.33
C GLN A 122 -12.96 -18.30 -3.35
N GLN A 123 -14.20 -18.74 -3.02
CA GLN A 123 -15.37 -18.55 -3.88
C GLN A 123 -15.72 -17.07 -4.06
N ILE A 124 -15.68 -16.29 -2.98
CA ILE A 124 -15.89 -14.84 -3.01
C ILE A 124 -14.84 -14.17 -3.91
N GLY A 125 -13.55 -14.49 -3.73
CA GLY A 125 -12.48 -13.93 -4.54
C GLY A 125 -12.57 -14.29 -6.02
N THR A 126 -12.96 -15.53 -6.33
CA THR A 126 -13.21 -15.96 -7.71
C THR A 126 -14.37 -15.19 -8.34
N THR A 127 -15.42 -14.94 -7.59
CA THR A 127 -16.57 -14.16 -8.04
C THR A 127 -16.18 -12.70 -8.28
N ILE A 128 -15.45 -12.08 -7.36
CA ILE A 128 -14.95 -10.71 -7.51
C ILE A 128 -14.09 -10.58 -8.76
N ARG A 129 -13.18 -11.53 -9.04
CA ARG A 129 -12.36 -11.51 -10.26
C ARG A 129 -13.17 -11.63 -11.55
N LYS A 130 -14.23 -12.43 -11.55
CA LYS A 130 -15.17 -12.49 -12.70
C LYS A 130 -15.81 -11.11 -12.91
N ILE A 131 -16.23 -10.45 -11.84
CA ILE A 131 -16.79 -9.10 -11.89
C ILE A 131 -15.76 -8.10 -12.44
N TYR A 132 -14.49 -8.15 -12.00
CA TYR A 132 -13.44 -7.27 -12.53
C TYR A 132 -13.23 -7.45 -14.03
N LYS A 133 -13.24 -8.71 -14.52
CA LYS A 133 -13.14 -8.99 -15.96
C LYS A 133 -14.33 -8.44 -16.74
N ILE A 134 -15.55 -8.62 -16.23
CA ILE A 134 -16.77 -8.10 -16.86
C ILE A 134 -16.76 -6.57 -16.92
N LEU A 135 -16.36 -5.92 -15.83
CA LEU A 135 -16.29 -4.46 -15.73
C LEU A 135 -15.04 -3.87 -16.39
N LYS A 136 -14.18 -4.71 -16.98
CA LYS A 136 -12.89 -4.31 -17.59
C LYS A 136 -12.02 -3.48 -16.64
N ILE A 137 -12.04 -3.81 -15.35
CA ILE A 137 -11.19 -3.18 -14.35
C ILE A 137 -9.76 -3.64 -14.63
N ASN A 138 -8.89 -2.70 -14.93
CA ASN A 138 -7.48 -2.92 -15.25
C ASN A 138 -6.59 -2.08 -14.32
N ASN A 139 -5.27 -2.21 -14.49
CA ASN A 139 -4.28 -1.48 -13.69
C ASN A 139 -4.45 0.04 -13.79
N GLU A 140 -4.74 0.57 -14.97
CA GLU A 140 -4.97 2.01 -15.18
C GLU A 140 -6.17 2.52 -14.37
N PHE A 141 -7.27 1.76 -14.37
CA PHE A 141 -8.43 2.07 -13.55
C PHE A 141 -8.07 2.09 -12.07
N MET A 142 -7.31 1.09 -11.60
CA MET A 142 -6.88 0.98 -10.20
C MET A 142 -5.97 2.13 -9.80
N LYS A 143 -4.94 2.45 -10.60
CA LYS A 143 -4.05 3.60 -10.39
C LYS A 143 -4.83 4.90 -10.27
N LYS A 144 -5.79 5.14 -11.16
CA LYS A 144 -6.64 6.33 -11.13
C LYS A 144 -7.54 6.40 -9.89
N ARG A 145 -8.03 5.27 -9.41
CA ARG A 145 -8.83 5.21 -8.17
C ARG A 145 -7.98 5.42 -6.94
N THR A 146 -6.81 4.81 -6.87
CA THR A 146 -5.83 5.02 -5.80
C THR A 146 -5.48 6.50 -5.69
N SER A 147 -5.10 7.14 -6.78
CA SER A 147 -4.81 8.57 -6.81
C SER A 147 -5.97 9.44 -6.28
N LYS A 148 -7.22 9.11 -6.61
CA LYS A 148 -8.38 9.86 -6.11
C LYS A 148 -8.64 9.67 -4.62
N ILE A 149 -8.29 8.53 -4.05
CA ILE A 149 -8.46 8.26 -2.63
C ILE A 149 -7.36 8.93 -1.84
N VAL A 150 -6.13 8.79 -2.31
CA VAL A 150 -4.94 9.43 -1.75
C VAL A 150 -5.10 10.96 -1.72
N ASN A 151 -5.57 11.55 -2.81
CA ASN A 151 -5.78 13.01 -2.92
C ASN A 151 -7.11 13.51 -2.32
N TYR A 152 -7.79 12.70 -1.52
CA TYR A 152 -9.04 13.11 -0.88
C TYR A 152 -8.82 14.09 0.27
N GLY A 153 -7.64 14.06 0.88
CA GLY A 153 -7.23 15.02 1.91
C GLY A 153 -7.00 16.42 1.34
N GLU A 154 -7.28 17.42 2.15
CA GLU A 154 -7.04 18.82 1.79
C GLU A 154 -5.53 19.10 1.87
N LYS A 155 -4.90 19.61 0.80
CA LYS A 155 -3.44 19.85 0.72
C LYS A 155 -2.90 20.72 1.85
N ASP A 156 -3.70 21.65 2.34
CA ASP A 156 -3.38 22.56 3.44
C ASP A 156 -3.89 22.05 4.80
N SER A 157 -4.19 20.75 4.92
CA SER A 157 -4.60 20.16 6.19
C SER A 157 -3.44 20.10 7.17
N ASN A 158 -3.73 20.42 8.43
CA ASN A 158 -2.82 20.18 9.55
C ASN A 158 -2.84 18.72 10.02
N TYR A 159 -3.69 17.89 9.44
CA TYR A 159 -3.83 16.50 9.81
C TYR A 159 -3.25 15.59 8.74
N VAL A 160 -2.59 14.52 9.18
CA VAL A 160 -2.09 13.44 8.34
C VAL A 160 -2.54 12.10 8.89
N CYS A 161 -2.57 11.09 8.04
CA CYS A 161 -2.85 9.72 8.42
C CYS A 161 -2.00 8.76 7.60
N ASP A 162 -1.66 7.64 8.20
CA ASP A 162 -1.12 6.50 7.48
C ASP A 162 -2.28 5.72 6.83
N ILE A 163 -2.21 5.52 5.53
CA ILE A 163 -3.17 4.73 4.77
C ILE A 163 -2.60 3.37 4.35
N GLY A 164 -1.35 3.11 4.65
CA GLY A 164 -0.65 1.84 4.35
C GLY A 164 -0.91 0.76 5.38
N ASN A 165 -1.26 1.14 6.61
CA ASN A 165 -1.47 0.22 7.71
C ASN A 165 -2.93 -0.26 7.78
N ASP A 166 -3.13 -1.58 7.90
CA ASP A 166 -4.46 -2.22 7.82
C ASP A 166 -5.30 -2.07 9.11
N ASP A 167 -4.67 -1.84 10.26
CA ASP A 167 -5.34 -2.06 11.54
C ASP A 167 -6.15 -0.88 12.06
N ASP A 168 -5.61 0.33 12.11
CA ASP A 168 -6.35 1.50 12.57
C ASP A 168 -5.79 2.78 11.98
N MET A 169 -6.49 3.35 11.03
CA MET A 169 -6.11 4.66 10.48
C MET A 169 -6.12 5.72 11.58
N ILE A 170 -4.96 5.99 12.14
CA ILE A 170 -4.76 7.06 13.11
C ILE A 170 -4.55 8.37 12.36
N ILE A 171 -5.21 9.42 12.82
CA ILE A 171 -5.05 10.76 12.27
C ILE A 171 -4.20 11.55 13.27
N TYR A 172 -3.08 12.04 12.78
CA TYR A 172 -2.11 12.82 13.54
C TYR A 172 -2.24 14.31 13.22
N ASP A 173 -1.95 15.17 14.19
CA ASP A 173 -1.71 16.59 13.96
C ASP A 173 -0.25 16.77 13.49
N LYS A 174 -0.02 17.65 12.50
CA LYS A 174 1.33 17.96 12.00
C LYS A 174 2.12 18.91 12.92
N SER A 175 1.44 19.54 13.90
CA SER A 175 2.05 20.52 14.83
C SER A 175 2.98 19.85 15.84
#